data_b075bff4e063b3b67ee31218f7014864
#
_entry.id   b075bff4e063b3b67ee31218f7014864
#
_cell.length_a   1.000
_cell.length_b   1.000
_cell.length_c   1.000
_cell.angle_alpha   90.00
_cell.angle_beta   90.00
_cell.angle_gamma   90.00
#
_symmetry.space_group_name_H-M   'P 1'
#
loop_
_entity.id
_entity.type
_entity.pdbx_description
1 polymer ?
#
loop_
_entity_poly.entity_id
_entity_poly.type
_entity_poly.pdbx_seq_one_letter_code
_entity_poly.pdbx_strand_id
1 'polypeptide(L)'
;MAEELVSNYYKMSLNEWLRPKYDVKTIAELGTDEIVDGPYAQLFRYQGKRKGSSLGSGSYDFYKICIQDHTILATLKKSPELSLVAFCLYIITHELIHIVRFSKFLQNFEASAEEKLAEEKRVHAITHQILSEVPMPELSPVLAYYQQWR
;
A
#
# COMPACT_ATOMS: atom_id res chain seq x y z
N MET A 1 10.06 0.05 8.69
CA MET A 1 10.36 1.41 8.13
C MET A 1 9.12 2.08 7.52
N ALA A 2 8.46 1.45 6.56
CA ALA A 2 7.29 2.07 5.91
C ALA A 2 6.17 2.45 6.89
N GLU A 3 5.81 1.55 7.79
CA GLU A 3 4.78 1.79 8.80
C GLU A 3 5.12 2.98 9.70
N GLU A 4 6.36 3.08 10.13
CA GLU A 4 6.84 4.19 10.95
C GLU A 4 6.74 5.53 10.20
N LEU A 5 7.17 5.55 8.93
CA LEU A 5 7.13 6.75 8.10
C LEU A 5 5.70 7.24 7.89
N VAL A 6 4.78 6.33 7.60
CA VAL A 6 3.35 6.66 7.40
C VAL A 6 2.72 7.11 8.70
N SER A 7 3.05 6.44 9.82
CA SER A 7 2.57 6.83 11.15
C SER A 7 3.00 8.24 11.51
N ASN A 8 4.25 8.59 11.23
CA ASN A 8 4.76 9.94 11.51
C ASN A 8 4.05 11.00 10.67
N TYR A 9 3.80 10.72 9.40
CA TYR A 9 3.11 11.66 8.53
C TYR A 9 1.67 11.95 9.02
N TYR A 10 0.95 10.90 9.39
CA TYR A 10 -0.45 11.02 9.85
C TYR A 10 -0.56 11.23 11.36
N LYS A 11 0.56 11.34 12.07
CA LYS A 11 0.60 11.53 13.53
C LYS A 11 -0.17 10.43 14.27
N MET A 12 0.01 9.20 13.85
CA MET A 12 -0.65 8.03 14.43
C MET A 12 0.20 7.41 15.53
N SER A 13 -0.46 6.95 16.58
CA SER A 13 0.18 6.11 17.60
C SER A 13 0.26 4.66 17.13
N LEU A 14 1.12 3.86 17.78
CA LEU A 14 1.22 2.43 17.50
C LEU A 14 -0.13 1.71 17.67
N ASN A 15 -0.95 2.17 18.61
CA ASN A 15 -2.26 1.55 18.89
C ASN A 15 -3.26 1.74 17.76
N GLU A 16 -3.10 2.78 16.95
CA GLU A 16 -4.01 3.04 15.83
C GLU A 16 -3.87 2.02 14.70
N TRP A 17 -2.68 1.39 14.56
CA TRP A 17 -2.46 0.32 13.60
C TRP A 17 -3.11 -1.01 13.97
N LEU A 18 -3.55 -1.15 15.22
CA LEU A 18 -4.25 -2.36 15.66
C LEU A 18 -5.68 -2.43 15.13
N ARG A 19 -6.24 -1.29 14.70
CA ARG A 19 -7.60 -1.22 14.14
C ARG A 19 -7.65 -1.61 12.67
N PRO A 20 -6.87 -0.96 11.77
CA PRO A 20 -6.76 -1.45 10.41
C PRO A 20 -5.74 -2.58 10.36
N LYS A 21 -6.17 -3.79 10.70
CA LYS A 21 -5.29 -4.96 10.60
C LYS A 21 -4.92 -5.22 9.15
N TYR A 22 -3.66 -5.50 8.92
CA TYR A 22 -3.19 -5.80 7.58
C TYR A 22 -2.08 -6.86 7.60
N ASP A 23 -1.94 -7.57 6.48
CA ASP A 23 -0.82 -8.47 6.21
C ASP A 23 -0.19 -8.09 4.88
N VAL A 24 1.10 -8.36 4.75
CA VAL A 24 1.84 -8.24 3.49
C VAL A 24 2.24 -9.65 3.06
N LYS A 25 1.80 -10.06 1.87
CA LYS A 25 2.07 -11.39 1.34
C LYS A 25 2.67 -11.30 -0.05
N THR A 26 3.58 -12.23 -0.36
CA THR A 26 4.19 -12.36 -1.67
C THR A 26 3.49 -13.47 -2.47
N ILE A 27 3.82 -13.60 -3.77
CA ILE A 27 3.16 -14.57 -4.68
C ILE A 27 3.10 -15.97 -4.10
N ALA A 28 4.14 -16.42 -3.41
CA ALA A 28 4.18 -17.76 -2.83
C ALA A 28 3.04 -18.05 -1.85
N GLU A 29 2.45 -17.00 -1.28
CA GLU A 29 1.41 -17.10 -0.27
C GLU A 29 0.03 -16.61 -0.78
N LEU A 30 -0.08 -16.24 -2.06
CA LEU A 30 -1.31 -15.73 -2.64
C LEU A 30 -2.14 -16.81 -3.30
N GLY A 31 -3.47 -16.68 -3.20
CA GLY A 31 -4.41 -17.46 -4.01
C GLY A 31 -4.41 -16.94 -5.46
N THR A 32 -4.95 -17.74 -6.37
CA THR A 32 -4.99 -17.40 -7.80
C THR A 32 -5.78 -16.12 -8.08
N ASP A 33 -6.81 -15.84 -7.31
CA ASP A 33 -7.62 -14.62 -7.42
C ASP A 33 -6.92 -13.38 -6.85
N GLU A 34 -5.82 -13.56 -6.12
CA GLU A 34 -5.02 -12.49 -5.54
C GLU A 34 -3.78 -12.15 -6.38
N ILE A 35 -3.53 -12.92 -7.44
CA ILE A 35 -2.42 -12.67 -8.36
C ILE A 35 -3.00 -11.97 -9.58
N VAL A 36 -2.46 -10.78 -9.89
CA VAL A 36 -2.92 -9.95 -11.01
C VAL A 36 -1.74 -9.50 -11.86
N ASP A 37 -2.00 -9.14 -13.10
CA ASP A 37 -0.98 -8.59 -13.99
C ASP A 37 -1.13 -7.07 -14.06
N GLY A 38 -0.03 -6.37 -14.15
CA GLY A 38 0.02 -4.92 -14.29
C GLY A 38 0.46 -4.19 -13.02
N PRO A 39 -0.30 -4.22 -11.92
CA PRO A 39 0.13 -3.53 -10.70
C PRO A 39 1.29 -4.24 -10.01
N TYR A 40 2.09 -3.48 -9.24
CA TYR A 40 3.19 -4.02 -8.43
C TYR A 40 2.69 -4.62 -7.12
N ALA A 41 1.58 -4.11 -6.62
CA ALA A 41 0.86 -4.65 -5.47
C ALA A 41 -0.62 -4.42 -5.65
N GLN A 42 -1.43 -5.27 -5.06
CA GLN A 42 -2.87 -5.13 -5.05
C GLN A 42 -3.36 -5.15 -3.62
N LEU A 43 -4.16 -4.16 -3.26
CA LEU A 43 -4.75 -4.08 -1.94
C LEU A 43 -6.13 -4.72 -1.95
N PHE A 44 -6.33 -5.72 -1.10
CA PHE A 44 -7.64 -6.35 -0.91
C PHE A 44 -8.15 -6.03 0.49
N ARG A 45 -9.45 -5.80 0.59
CA ARG A 45 -10.14 -5.61 1.85
C ARG A 45 -11.09 -6.78 2.08
N TYR A 46 -10.90 -7.45 3.20
CA TYR A 46 -11.75 -8.55 3.62
C TYR A 46 -12.48 -8.17 4.88
N GLN A 47 -13.72 -8.69 5.03
CA GLN A 47 -14.48 -8.53 6.27
C GLN A 47 -14.33 -9.79 7.10
N GLY A 48 -13.80 -9.63 8.31
CA GLY A 48 -13.75 -10.69 9.30
C GLY A 48 -14.87 -10.54 10.30
N LYS A 49 -15.31 -11.66 10.88
CA LYS A 49 -16.26 -11.68 12.00
C LYS A 49 -15.59 -12.32 13.20
N ARG A 50 -15.83 -11.74 14.39
CA ARG A 50 -15.33 -12.35 15.61
C ARG A 50 -16.03 -13.70 15.81
N LYS A 51 -15.24 -14.71 16.19
CA LYS A 51 -15.73 -16.05 16.45
C LYS A 51 -16.76 -16.02 17.57
N GLY A 52 -17.96 -16.56 17.32
CA GLY A 52 -19.04 -16.61 18.31
C GLY A 52 -19.93 -15.37 18.38
N SER A 53 -19.66 -14.32 17.59
CA SER A 53 -20.51 -13.13 17.56
C SER A 53 -21.66 -13.33 16.56
N SER A 54 -22.88 -13.20 17.05
CA SER A 54 -24.09 -13.20 16.22
C SER A 54 -24.54 -11.78 15.85
N LEU A 55 -23.86 -10.76 16.38
CA LEU A 55 -24.19 -9.35 16.17
C LEU A 55 -23.24 -8.72 15.16
N GLY A 56 -23.74 -7.80 14.33
CA GLY A 56 -22.94 -7.08 13.34
C GLY A 56 -21.77 -6.29 13.92
N SER A 57 -21.81 -5.96 15.22
CA SER A 57 -20.74 -5.29 15.93
C SER A 57 -19.46 -6.13 16.06
N GLY A 58 -19.52 -7.44 15.72
CA GLY A 58 -18.33 -8.30 15.74
C GLY A 58 -17.56 -8.34 14.42
N SER A 59 -17.99 -7.61 13.38
CA SER A 59 -17.28 -7.56 12.12
C SER A 59 -16.15 -6.52 12.17
N TYR A 60 -15.04 -6.79 11.45
CA TYR A 60 -13.93 -5.88 11.30
C TYR A 60 -13.37 -5.99 9.89
N ASP A 61 -12.75 -4.91 9.41
CA ASP A 61 -12.05 -4.91 8.13
C ASP A 61 -10.63 -5.41 8.31
N PHE A 62 -10.20 -6.22 7.36
CA PHE A 62 -8.86 -6.76 7.29
C PHE A 62 -8.30 -6.45 5.90
N TYR A 63 -7.09 -5.93 5.85
CA TYR A 63 -6.44 -5.56 4.60
C TYR A 63 -5.31 -6.53 4.28
N LYS A 64 -5.14 -6.83 3.02
CA LYS A 64 -4.05 -7.67 2.53
C LYS A 64 -3.34 -6.96 1.39
N ILE A 65 -2.07 -6.67 1.61
CA ILE A 65 -1.20 -6.11 0.57
C ILE A 65 -0.59 -7.30 -0.17
N CYS A 66 -1.07 -7.54 -1.38
CA CYS A 66 -0.64 -8.68 -2.21
C CYS A 66 0.46 -8.21 -3.16
N ILE A 67 1.71 -8.51 -2.83
CA ILE A 67 2.87 -8.14 -3.63
C ILE A 67 2.91 -8.99 -4.89
N GLN A 68 3.00 -8.33 -6.03
CA GLN A 68 3.04 -9.00 -7.34
C GLN A 68 4.48 -9.15 -7.80
N ASP A 69 5.17 -10.16 -7.27
CA ASP A 69 6.61 -10.40 -7.46
C ASP A 69 7.00 -10.40 -8.93
N HIS A 70 6.20 -11.05 -9.78
CA HIS A 70 6.49 -11.19 -11.21
C HIS A 70 6.57 -9.83 -11.90
N THR A 71 5.67 -8.91 -11.56
CA THR A 71 5.64 -7.57 -12.15
C THR A 71 6.82 -6.72 -11.66
N ILE A 72 7.13 -6.81 -10.36
CA ILE A 72 8.27 -6.11 -9.77
C ILE A 72 9.58 -6.57 -10.41
N LEU A 73 9.79 -7.88 -10.49
CA LEU A 73 11.02 -8.44 -11.05
C LEU A 73 11.17 -8.10 -12.52
N ALA A 74 10.08 -8.11 -13.29
CA ALA A 74 10.10 -7.71 -14.69
C ALA A 74 10.52 -6.24 -14.86
N THR A 75 10.02 -5.36 -13.99
CA THR A 75 10.38 -3.93 -14.03
C THR A 75 11.83 -3.70 -13.64
N LEU A 76 12.32 -4.38 -12.60
CA LEU A 76 13.71 -4.26 -12.17
C LEU A 76 14.67 -4.74 -13.27
N LYS A 77 14.28 -5.75 -14.02
CA LYS A 77 15.08 -6.25 -15.13
C LYS A 77 15.21 -5.22 -16.26
N LYS A 78 14.13 -4.46 -16.53
CA LYS A 78 14.11 -3.41 -17.56
C LYS A 78 14.74 -2.11 -17.08
N SER A 79 14.75 -1.86 -15.79
CA SER A 79 15.23 -0.62 -15.18
C SER A 79 16.23 -0.93 -14.08
N PRO A 80 17.46 -1.31 -14.45
CA PRO A 80 18.47 -1.76 -13.49
C PRO A 80 18.94 -0.68 -12.51
N GLU A 81 18.61 0.58 -12.75
CA GLU A 81 18.88 1.68 -11.81
C GLU A 81 18.01 1.62 -10.56
N LEU A 82 16.90 0.86 -10.61
CA LEU A 82 16.00 0.73 -9.46
C LEU A 82 16.51 -0.33 -8.49
N SER A 83 16.69 0.04 -7.24
CA SER A 83 17.01 -0.89 -6.16
C SER A 83 15.75 -1.63 -5.71
N LEU A 84 15.84 -2.96 -5.55
CA LEU A 84 14.72 -3.76 -5.05
C LEU A 84 14.21 -3.25 -3.71
N VAL A 85 15.11 -2.96 -2.77
CA VAL A 85 14.75 -2.51 -1.42
C VAL A 85 14.02 -1.15 -1.48
N ALA A 86 14.57 -0.20 -2.22
CA ALA A 86 13.96 1.13 -2.35
C ALA A 86 12.63 1.07 -3.11
N PHE A 87 12.55 0.23 -4.14
CA PHE A 87 11.33 0.05 -4.90
C PHE A 87 10.21 -0.55 -4.03
N CYS A 88 10.54 -1.59 -3.26
CA CYS A 88 9.58 -2.19 -2.33
C CYS A 88 9.17 -1.23 -1.22
N LEU A 89 10.09 -0.41 -0.73
CA LEU A 89 9.76 0.61 0.28
C LEU A 89 8.71 1.58 -0.28
N TYR A 90 8.87 2.03 -1.52
CA TYR A 90 7.88 2.90 -2.17
C TYR A 90 6.51 2.20 -2.26
N ILE A 91 6.50 0.97 -2.78
CA ILE A 91 5.27 0.21 -3.00
C ILE A 91 4.51 0.01 -1.69
N ILE A 92 5.20 -0.45 -0.65
CA ILE A 92 4.57 -0.72 0.65
C ILE A 92 4.09 0.58 1.30
N THR A 93 4.89 1.64 1.25
CA THR A 93 4.50 2.96 1.78
C THR A 93 3.22 3.43 1.09
N HIS A 94 3.15 3.32 -0.24
CA HIS A 94 1.97 3.69 -1.03
C HIS A 94 0.72 2.92 -0.56
N GLU A 95 0.82 1.61 -0.40
CA GLU A 95 -0.32 0.79 0.02
C GLU A 95 -0.74 1.07 1.47
N LEU A 96 0.22 1.32 2.36
CA LEU A 96 -0.09 1.69 3.74
C LEU A 96 -0.84 3.03 3.81
N ILE A 97 -0.49 3.99 2.96
CA ILE A 97 -1.21 5.26 2.87
C ILE A 97 -2.67 5.02 2.48
N HIS A 98 -2.92 4.13 1.51
CA HIS A 98 -4.30 3.76 1.15
C HIS A 98 -5.06 3.19 2.35
N ILE A 99 -4.44 2.29 3.11
CA ILE A 99 -5.08 1.67 4.29
C ILE A 99 -5.45 2.75 5.32
N VAL A 100 -4.52 3.66 5.62
CA VAL A 100 -4.79 4.75 6.57
C VAL A 100 -5.94 5.63 6.09
N ARG A 101 -5.95 5.98 4.79
CA ARG A 101 -7.00 6.83 4.24
C ARG A 101 -8.36 6.15 4.24
N PHE A 102 -8.43 4.84 3.99
CA PHE A 102 -9.67 4.08 4.14
C PHE A 102 -10.14 4.08 5.60
N SER A 103 -9.23 3.82 6.53
CA SER A 103 -9.57 3.73 7.96
C SER A 103 -10.00 5.07 8.55
N LYS A 104 -9.55 6.19 7.98
CA LYS A 104 -9.93 7.54 8.40
C LYS A 104 -11.07 8.11 7.55
N PHE A 105 -11.68 7.30 6.70
CA PHE A 105 -12.77 7.72 5.79
C PHE A 105 -12.38 8.85 4.85
N LEU A 106 -11.09 8.97 4.53
CA LEU A 106 -10.57 9.97 3.59
C LEU A 106 -10.67 9.50 2.15
N GLN A 107 -10.93 8.21 1.94
CA GLN A 107 -11.17 7.62 0.62
C GLN A 107 -12.22 6.52 0.74
N ASN A 108 -12.93 6.25 -0.35
CA ASN A 108 -13.97 5.24 -0.42
C ASN A 108 -13.47 4.06 -1.25
N PHE A 109 -13.53 2.84 -0.70
CA PHE A 109 -13.11 1.63 -1.41
C PHE A 109 -13.97 1.35 -2.65
N GLU A 110 -15.24 1.76 -2.63
CA GLU A 110 -16.20 1.58 -3.72
C GLU A 110 -16.38 2.85 -4.59
N ALA A 111 -15.36 3.72 -4.60
CA ALA A 111 -15.39 4.95 -5.37
C ALA A 111 -15.46 4.69 -6.88
N SER A 112 -15.92 5.68 -7.65
CA SER A 112 -15.92 5.63 -9.11
C SER A 112 -14.50 5.52 -9.65
N ALA A 113 -14.35 5.12 -10.92
CA ALA A 113 -13.04 5.03 -11.57
C ALA A 113 -12.31 6.37 -11.58
N GLU A 114 -13.04 7.48 -11.79
CA GLU A 114 -12.49 8.82 -11.79
C GLU A 114 -11.98 9.22 -10.40
N GLU A 115 -12.77 8.95 -9.38
CA GLU A 115 -12.37 9.22 -7.99
C GLU A 115 -11.16 8.38 -7.58
N LYS A 116 -11.10 7.11 -8.00
CA LYS A 116 -9.96 6.23 -7.74
C LYS A 116 -8.69 6.76 -8.40
N LEU A 117 -8.80 7.25 -9.62
CA LEU A 117 -7.64 7.82 -10.32
C LEU A 117 -7.12 9.08 -9.62
N ALA A 118 -8.02 9.97 -9.20
CA ALA A 118 -7.65 11.17 -8.46
C ALA A 118 -7.00 10.82 -7.12
N GLU A 119 -7.52 9.79 -6.45
CA GLU A 119 -6.97 9.31 -5.18
C GLU A 119 -5.58 8.67 -5.38
N GLU A 120 -5.38 7.92 -6.45
CA GLU A 120 -4.07 7.36 -6.78
C GLU A 120 -3.02 8.44 -6.93
N LYS A 121 -3.34 9.53 -7.64
CA LYS A 121 -2.43 10.66 -7.80
C LYS A 121 -2.09 11.30 -6.46
N ARG A 122 -3.10 11.45 -5.60
CA ARG A 122 -2.91 12.01 -4.26
C ARG A 122 -1.99 11.13 -3.41
N VAL A 123 -2.21 9.82 -3.44
CA VAL A 123 -1.40 8.87 -2.68
C VAL A 123 0.04 8.84 -3.20
N HIS A 124 0.25 8.90 -4.50
CA HIS A 124 1.60 9.03 -5.07
C HIS A 124 2.29 10.31 -4.62
N ALA A 125 1.58 11.43 -4.59
CA ALA A 125 2.13 12.70 -4.12
C ALA A 125 2.54 12.63 -2.64
N ILE A 126 1.71 12.03 -1.80
CA ILE A 126 2.02 11.84 -0.37
C ILE A 126 3.21 10.89 -0.19
N THR A 127 3.24 9.80 -0.94
CA THR A 127 4.34 8.84 -0.91
C THR A 127 5.66 9.54 -1.24
N HIS A 128 5.67 10.35 -2.30
CA HIS A 128 6.84 11.12 -2.68
C HIS A 128 7.27 12.08 -1.57
N GLN A 129 6.32 12.79 -1.00
CA GLN A 129 6.60 13.75 0.08
C GLN A 129 7.26 13.07 1.27
N ILE A 130 6.73 11.92 1.68
CA ILE A 130 7.28 11.15 2.81
C ILE A 130 8.68 10.66 2.49
N LEU A 131 8.86 10.02 1.34
CA LEU A 131 10.12 9.35 1.01
C LEU A 131 11.22 10.30 0.58
N SER A 132 10.89 11.51 0.10
CA SER A 132 11.90 12.50 -0.27
C SER A 132 12.72 12.98 0.93
N GLU A 133 12.21 12.82 2.13
CA GLU A 133 12.91 13.22 3.36
C GLU A 133 13.72 12.07 3.97
N VAL A 134 13.63 10.86 3.41
CA VAL A 134 14.37 9.71 3.90
C VAL A 134 15.82 9.75 3.34
N PRO A 135 16.85 9.67 4.20
CA PRO A 135 18.25 9.73 3.75
C PRO A 135 18.70 8.38 3.18
N MET A 136 18.12 7.98 2.07
CA MET A 136 18.41 6.74 1.35
C MET A 136 18.65 7.09 -0.12
N PRO A 137 19.92 7.15 -0.58
CA PRO A 137 20.21 7.53 -1.97
C PRO A 137 19.52 6.67 -3.02
N GLU A 138 19.29 5.40 -2.73
CA GLU A 138 18.65 4.44 -3.62
C GLU A 138 17.18 4.81 -3.94
N LEU A 139 16.58 5.69 -3.14
CA LEU A 139 15.21 6.17 -3.39
C LEU A 139 15.15 7.17 -4.55
N SER A 140 16.24 7.87 -4.84
CA SER A 140 16.23 8.91 -5.89
C SER A 140 15.77 8.39 -7.25
N PRO A 141 16.30 7.27 -7.78
CA PRO A 141 15.80 6.70 -9.04
C PRO A 141 14.34 6.25 -8.96
N VAL A 142 13.91 5.73 -7.81
CA VAL A 142 12.54 5.28 -7.60
C VAL A 142 11.56 6.46 -7.63
N LEU A 143 11.90 7.55 -6.96
CA LEU A 143 11.08 8.76 -6.96
C LEU A 143 11.00 9.37 -8.36
N ALA A 144 12.08 9.35 -9.12
CA ALA A 144 12.09 9.80 -10.51
C ALA A 144 11.21 8.90 -11.39
N TYR A 145 11.26 7.59 -11.19
CA TYR A 145 10.45 6.62 -11.92
C TYR A 145 8.96 6.89 -11.74
N TYR A 146 8.53 7.25 -10.53
CA TYR A 146 7.12 7.50 -10.23
C TYR A 146 6.67 8.95 -10.47
N GLN A 147 7.55 9.82 -10.96
CA GLN A 147 7.25 11.24 -11.12
C GLN A 147 5.98 11.50 -11.93
N GLN A 148 5.74 10.71 -12.96
CA GLN A 148 4.58 10.88 -13.86
C GLN A 148 3.24 10.53 -13.23
N TRP A 149 3.21 9.86 -12.09
CA TRP A 149 1.97 9.46 -11.42
C TRP A 149 1.53 10.44 -10.32
N ARG A 150 2.29 11.46 -10.08
CA ARG A 150 1.97 12.48 -9.08
C ARG A 150 1.06 13.58 -9.61
#